data_3aa908b942d10d62d2cac4787403b8f5
#
_entry.id   3aa908b942d10d62d2cac4787403b8f5
#
_cell.length_a   1.000
_cell.length_b   1.000
_cell.length_c   1.000
_cell.angle_alpha   90.00
_cell.angle_beta   90.00
_cell.angle_gamma   90.00
#
_symmetry.space_group_name_H-M   'P 1'
#
loop_
_entity.id
_entity.type
_entity.pdbx_description
1 polymer ?
#
loop_
_entity_poly.entity_id
_entity_poly.type
_entity_poly.pdbx_seq_one_letter_code
_entity_poly.pdbx_strand_id
1 'polypeptide(L)'
;IYGLMPLALKQSQLNTEQVGVLMAAIILGGMVIQPIVGQLSTRMSKTVLLALASLLGVFAMGITHLSSDFYILITALALLGMSSFALYPIAITLACDKLESSQIVAATQVMLFSYSVGSALGPIGANQFMAQPNGLMDFFFIVLLATAIYMLLASVRRKPQVLAS
;
A
#
# COMPACT_ATOMS: atom_id res chain seq x y z
N ILE A 1 7.04 6.53 1.38
CA ILE A 1 7.56 5.76 2.54
C ILE A 1 9.04 6.12 2.76
N TYR A 2 9.94 5.80 1.84
CA TYR A 2 11.40 5.89 2.05
C TYR A 2 11.92 7.31 2.37
N GLY A 3 11.29 8.36 1.84
CA GLY A 3 11.74 9.73 2.06
C GLY A 3 11.36 10.31 3.43
N LEU A 4 10.15 10.06 3.91
CA LEU A 4 9.61 10.69 5.10
C LEU A 4 9.55 9.78 6.33
N MET A 5 9.45 8.45 6.14
CA MET A 5 9.34 7.50 7.26
C MET A 5 10.54 7.57 8.22
N PRO A 6 11.80 7.59 7.76
CA PRO A 6 12.94 7.74 8.67
C PRO A 6 12.88 9.03 9.49
N LEU A 7 12.36 10.10 8.88
CA LEU A 7 12.24 11.41 9.53
C LEU A 7 11.17 11.37 10.63
N ALA A 8 9.99 10.82 10.31
CA ALA A 8 8.90 10.64 11.26
C ALA A 8 9.31 9.76 12.45
N LEU A 9 10.01 8.64 12.19
CA LEU A 9 10.51 7.75 13.23
C LEU A 9 11.56 8.42 14.14
N LYS A 10 12.41 9.29 13.59
CA LYS A 10 13.34 10.08 14.41
C LYS A 10 12.64 11.09 15.31
N GLN A 11 11.53 11.68 14.86
CA GLN A 11 10.73 12.59 15.68
C GLN A 11 10.12 11.86 16.90
N SER A 12 9.91 10.55 16.81
CA SER A 12 9.43 9.69 17.91
C SER A 12 10.55 9.28 18.90
N GLN A 13 11.68 10.00 18.94
CA GLN A 13 12.83 9.76 19.83
C GLN A 13 13.53 8.39 19.67
N LEU A 14 13.31 7.71 18.54
CA LEU A 14 14.01 6.46 18.23
C LEU A 14 15.46 6.73 17.80
N ASN A 15 16.38 5.89 18.24
CA ASN A 15 17.78 5.98 17.83
C ASN A 15 17.96 5.54 16.37
N THR A 16 19.12 5.85 15.78
CA THR A 16 19.39 5.57 14.36
C THR A 16 19.37 4.07 14.04
N GLU A 17 19.79 3.22 14.96
CA GLU A 17 19.77 1.77 14.80
C GLU A 17 18.34 1.25 14.77
N GLN A 18 17.49 1.68 15.69
CA GLN A 18 16.07 1.33 15.73
C GLN A 18 15.34 1.76 14.45
N VAL A 19 15.60 2.98 13.95
CA VAL A 19 15.06 3.44 12.67
C VAL A 19 15.50 2.54 11.52
N GLY A 20 16.78 2.11 11.51
CA GLY A 20 17.30 1.17 10.52
C GLY A 20 16.58 -0.17 10.54
N VAL A 21 16.34 -0.75 11.72
CA VAL A 21 15.58 -2.00 11.89
C VAL A 21 14.14 -1.85 11.38
N LEU A 22 13.47 -0.75 11.72
CA LEU A 22 12.11 -0.47 11.28
C LEU A 22 12.01 -0.30 9.76
N MET A 23 12.98 0.36 9.14
CA MET A 23 13.04 0.46 7.68
C MET A 23 13.31 -0.89 7.01
N ALA A 24 14.19 -1.72 7.61
CA ALA A 24 14.41 -3.09 7.13
C ALA A 24 13.13 -3.94 7.25
N ALA A 25 12.34 -3.79 8.31
CA ALA A 25 11.07 -4.49 8.48
C ALA A 25 10.08 -4.18 7.35
N ILE A 26 9.99 -2.91 6.91
CA ILE A 26 9.16 -2.51 5.76
C ILE A 26 9.61 -3.26 4.49
N ILE A 27 10.91 -3.28 4.22
CA ILE A 27 11.47 -3.93 3.02
C ILE A 27 11.23 -5.44 3.06
N LEU A 28 11.52 -6.09 4.19
CA LEU A 28 11.31 -7.53 4.37
C LEU A 28 9.85 -7.91 4.23
N GLY A 29 8.93 -7.13 4.81
CA GLY A 29 7.49 -7.30 4.61
C GLY A 29 7.11 -7.25 3.13
N GLY A 30 7.64 -6.26 2.41
CA GLY A 30 7.45 -6.13 0.96
C GLY A 30 7.99 -7.31 0.16
N MET A 31 9.10 -7.91 0.56
CA MET A 31 9.66 -9.09 -0.10
C MET A 31 8.80 -10.34 0.14
N VAL A 32 8.36 -10.56 1.39
CA VAL A 32 7.57 -11.75 1.77
C VAL A 32 6.21 -11.78 1.08
N ILE A 33 5.58 -10.64 0.84
CA ILE A 33 4.25 -10.59 0.23
C ILE A 33 4.25 -10.93 -1.27
N GLN A 34 5.36 -10.76 -2.00
CA GLN A 34 5.41 -10.92 -3.45
C GLN A 34 4.95 -12.32 -3.93
N PRO A 35 5.50 -13.44 -3.42
CA PRO A 35 5.06 -14.77 -3.85
C PRO A 35 3.60 -15.04 -3.46
N ILE A 36 3.13 -14.50 -2.33
CA ILE A 36 1.76 -14.66 -1.87
C ILE A 36 0.80 -13.94 -2.84
N VAL A 37 1.10 -12.70 -3.22
CA VAL A 37 0.33 -11.94 -4.21
C VAL A 37 0.30 -12.65 -5.55
N GLY A 38 1.44 -13.19 -6.00
CA GLY A 38 1.52 -13.97 -7.24
C GLY A 38 0.54 -15.14 -7.25
N GLN A 39 0.47 -15.91 -6.17
CA GLN A 39 -0.46 -17.05 -6.05
C GLN A 39 -1.93 -16.60 -5.89
N LEU A 40 -2.19 -15.58 -5.08
CA LEU A 40 -3.56 -15.09 -4.84
C LEU A 40 -4.16 -14.43 -6.08
N SER A 41 -3.35 -13.74 -6.88
CA SER A 41 -3.82 -13.06 -8.10
C SER A 41 -4.41 -14.01 -9.16
N THR A 42 -4.06 -15.30 -9.10
CA THR A 42 -4.63 -16.34 -9.97
C THR A 42 -5.93 -16.92 -9.44
N ARG A 43 -6.20 -16.79 -8.13
CA ARG A 43 -7.34 -17.42 -7.46
C ARG A 43 -8.46 -16.45 -7.09
N MET A 44 -8.15 -15.16 -6.98
CA MET A 44 -9.06 -14.14 -6.50
C MET A 44 -9.21 -12.99 -7.50
N SER A 45 -10.35 -12.29 -7.44
CA SER A 45 -10.52 -11.04 -8.17
C SER A 45 -9.45 -10.02 -7.74
N LYS A 46 -8.73 -9.46 -8.71
CA LYS A 46 -7.67 -8.48 -8.49
C LYS A 46 -8.17 -7.23 -7.75
N THR A 47 -9.45 -6.86 -7.97
CA THR A 47 -10.09 -5.74 -7.25
C THR A 47 -10.26 -6.04 -5.76
N VAL A 48 -10.68 -7.27 -5.41
CA VAL A 48 -10.78 -7.72 -4.02
C VAL A 48 -9.39 -7.81 -3.39
N LEU A 49 -8.40 -8.32 -4.14
CA LEU A 49 -7.03 -8.43 -3.65
C LEU A 49 -6.41 -7.04 -3.36
N LEU A 50 -6.68 -6.03 -4.19
CA LEU A 50 -6.30 -4.63 -3.91
C LEU A 50 -6.97 -4.10 -2.64
N ALA A 51 -8.26 -4.38 -2.45
CA ALA A 51 -8.97 -3.98 -1.24
C ALA A 51 -8.36 -4.63 0.00
N LEU A 52 -8.07 -5.93 -0.04
CA LEU A 52 -7.44 -6.67 1.07
C LEU A 52 -6.03 -6.15 1.37
N ALA A 53 -5.23 -5.89 0.35
CA ALA A 53 -3.90 -5.30 0.52
C ALA A 53 -3.98 -3.91 1.17
N SER A 54 -4.93 -3.06 0.76
CA SER A 54 -5.15 -1.76 1.36
C SER A 54 -5.64 -1.86 2.81
N LEU A 55 -6.57 -2.78 3.12
CA LEU A 55 -7.07 -3.03 4.48
C LEU A 55 -5.96 -3.53 5.41
N LEU A 56 -5.05 -4.36 4.90
CA LEU A 56 -3.87 -4.78 5.66
C LEU A 56 -3.02 -3.57 6.09
N GLY A 57 -2.85 -2.60 5.21
CA GLY A 57 -2.13 -1.37 5.54
C GLY A 57 -2.90 -0.46 6.50
N VAL A 58 -4.22 -0.37 6.38
CA VAL A 58 -5.09 0.33 7.36
C VAL A 58 -4.93 -0.30 8.75
N PHE A 59 -5.00 -1.62 8.82
CA PHE A 59 -4.81 -2.36 10.08
C PHE A 59 -3.40 -2.12 10.66
N ALA A 60 -2.37 -2.18 9.81
CA ALA A 60 -1.00 -1.90 10.20
C ALA A 60 -0.84 -0.51 10.83
N MET A 61 -1.41 0.51 10.20
CA MET A 61 -1.35 1.88 10.74
C MET A 61 -2.22 2.05 11.99
N GLY A 62 -3.37 1.37 12.06
CA GLY A 62 -4.20 1.34 13.27
C GLY A 62 -3.47 0.81 14.51
N ILE A 63 -2.64 -0.22 14.34
CA ILE A 63 -1.83 -0.78 15.43
C ILE A 63 -0.85 0.25 16.01
N THR A 64 -0.29 1.13 15.19
CA THR A 64 0.66 2.16 15.67
C THR A 64 0.03 3.16 16.65
N HIS A 65 -1.30 3.32 16.64
CA HIS A 65 -2.02 4.16 17.60
C HIS A 65 -2.30 3.46 18.93
N LEU A 66 -2.26 2.11 18.95
CA LEU A 66 -2.56 1.35 20.15
C LEU A 66 -1.36 1.23 21.10
N SER A 67 -0.15 1.26 20.55
CA SER A 67 1.07 1.12 21.34
C SER A 67 2.29 1.68 20.61
N SER A 68 3.17 2.30 21.39
CA SER A 68 4.48 2.77 20.94
C SER A 68 5.62 1.76 21.23
N ASP A 69 5.26 0.51 21.57
CA ASP A 69 6.24 -0.55 21.78
C ASP A 69 7.02 -0.85 20.50
N PHE A 70 8.33 -1.01 20.63
CA PHE A 70 9.22 -1.19 19.49
C PHE A 70 8.91 -2.44 18.66
N TYR A 71 8.55 -3.56 19.30
CA TYR A 71 8.23 -4.80 18.62
C TYR A 71 6.89 -4.70 17.88
N ILE A 72 5.94 -3.96 18.45
CA ILE A 72 4.66 -3.66 17.80
C ILE A 72 4.89 -2.79 16.57
N LEU A 73 5.79 -1.79 16.66
CA LEU A 73 6.17 -0.96 15.51
C LEU A 73 6.83 -1.76 14.40
N ILE A 74 7.73 -2.70 14.73
CA ILE A 74 8.34 -3.62 13.74
C ILE A 74 7.24 -4.37 12.99
N THR A 75 6.29 -4.96 13.71
CA THR A 75 5.20 -5.74 13.12
C THR A 75 4.30 -4.84 12.24
N ALA A 76 3.91 -3.68 12.75
CA ALA A 76 3.07 -2.74 12.01
C ALA A 76 3.76 -2.26 10.72
N LEU A 77 5.04 -1.92 10.78
CA LEU A 77 5.78 -1.45 9.61
C LEU A 77 6.10 -2.57 8.62
N ALA A 78 6.29 -3.81 9.08
CA ALA A 78 6.38 -4.97 8.19
C ALA A 78 5.05 -5.19 7.43
N LEU A 79 3.90 -5.09 8.11
CA LEU A 79 2.58 -5.18 7.51
C LEU A 79 2.30 -4.01 6.53
N LEU A 80 2.75 -2.79 6.86
CA LEU A 80 2.70 -1.66 5.94
C LEU A 80 3.53 -1.94 4.68
N GLY A 81 4.71 -2.52 4.84
CA GLY A 81 5.55 -2.95 3.73
C GLY A 81 4.84 -3.97 2.85
N MET A 82 4.25 -5.02 3.45
CA MET A 82 3.42 -6.00 2.72
C MET A 82 2.32 -5.32 1.92
N SER A 83 1.55 -4.43 2.55
CA SER A 83 0.47 -3.68 1.90
C SER A 83 0.99 -2.89 0.71
N SER A 84 1.95 -2.00 0.95
CA SER A 84 2.43 -1.03 -0.05
C SER A 84 3.07 -1.70 -1.26
N PHE A 85 3.86 -2.74 -1.06
CA PHE A 85 4.51 -3.47 -2.15
C PHE A 85 3.58 -4.41 -2.91
N ALA A 86 2.45 -4.81 -2.32
CA ALA A 86 1.43 -5.59 -3.00
C ALA A 86 0.59 -4.76 -3.97
N LEU A 87 0.33 -3.48 -3.65
CA LEU A 87 -0.59 -2.64 -4.42
C LEU A 87 -0.18 -2.46 -5.88
N TYR A 88 1.09 -2.19 -6.15
CA TYR A 88 1.56 -1.89 -7.50
C TYR A 88 1.44 -3.08 -8.48
N PRO A 89 1.98 -4.29 -8.19
CA PRO A 89 1.85 -5.42 -9.10
C PRO A 89 0.40 -5.86 -9.30
N ILE A 90 -0.45 -5.78 -8.27
CA ILE A 90 -1.87 -6.10 -8.40
C ILE A 90 -2.58 -5.06 -9.28
N ALA A 91 -2.26 -3.78 -9.12
CA ALA A 91 -2.85 -2.70 -9.91
C ALA A 91 -2.47 -2.83 -11.40
N ILE A 92 -1.21 -3.10 -11.71
CA ILE A 92 -0.74 -3.32 -13.09
C ILE A 92 -1.44 -4.52 -13.73
N THR A 93 -1.53 -5.64 -13.02
CA THR A 93 -2.23 -6.83 -13.54
C THR A 93 -3.71 -6.58 -13.74
N LEU A 94 -4.35 -5.79 -12.86
CA LEU A 94 -5.75 -5.39 -13.02
C LEU A 94 -5.96 -4.47 -14.23
N ALA A 95 -5.04 -3.52 -14.45
CA ALA A 95 -5.11 -2.61 -15.57
C ALA A 95 -4.95 -3.32 -16.92
N CYS A 96 -4.09 -4.35 -16.98
CA CYS A 96 -3.80 -5.10 -18.20
C CYS A 96 -4.74 -6.29 -18.45
N ASP A 97 -5.63 -6.62 -17.51
CA ASP A 97 -6.40 -7.89 -17.49
C ASP A 97 -7.31 -8.11 -18.72
N LYS A 98 -7.74 -7.04 -19.38
CA LYS A 98 -8.67 -7.07 -20.52
C LYS A 98 -8.11 -6.40 -21.78
N LEU A 99 -6.81 -6.11 -21.78
CA LEU A 99 -6.17 -5.43 -22.89
C LEU A 99 -5.57 -6.41 -23.89
N GLU A 100 -5.62 -6.03 -25.16
CA GLU A 100 -4.87 -6.72 -26.21
C GLU A 100 -3.36 -6.47 -26.04
N SER A 101 -2.54 -7.40 -26.54
CA SER A 101 -1.08 -7.32 -26.42
C SER A 101 -0.51 -5.99 -26.96
N SER A 102 -1.12 -5.41 -27.97
CA SER A 102 -0.76 -4.12 -28.56
C SER A 102 -0.98 -2.92 -27.61
N GLN A 103 -1.91 -3.05 -26.65
CA GLN A 103 -2.30 -1.98 -25.71
C GLN A 103 -1.56 -2.07 -24.37
N ILE A 104 -0.95 -3.21 -24.05
CA ILE A 104 -0.28 -3.44 -22.76
C ILE A 104 0.84 -2.42 -22.53
N VAL A 105 1.63 -2.13 -23.56
CA VAL A 105 2.75 -1.17 -23.45
C VAL A 105 2.23 0.22 -23.10
N ALA A 106 1.19 0.70 -23.79
CA ALA A 106 0.60 2.01 -23.52
C ALA A 106 -0.02 2.07 -22.11
N ALA A 107 -0.73 1.02 -21.69
CA ALA A 107 -1.30 0.94 -20.34
C ALA A 107 -0.21 0.99 -19.26
N THR A 108 0.88 0.25 -19.45
CA THR A 108 2.02 0.25 -18.52
C THR A 108 2.68 1.62 -18.43
N GLN A 109 2.82 2.34 -19.55
CA GLN A 109 3.34 3.71 -19.55
C GLN A 109 2.45 4.67 -18.76
N VAL A 110 1.13 4.60 -18.93
CA VAL A 110 0.17 5.41 -18.15
C VAL A 110 0.25 5.08 -16.66
N MET A 111 0.38 3.81 -16.30
CA MET A 111 0.57 3.39 -14.91
C MET A 111 1.87 3.92 -14.30
N LEU A 112 2.98 3.84 -15.04
CA LEU A 112 4.26 4.40 -14.61
C LEU A 112 4.21 5.93 -14.47
N PHE A 113 3.56 6.62 -15.39
CA PHE A 113 3.35 8.06 -15.30
C PHE A 113 2.54 8.41 -14.04
N SER A 114 1.42 7.72 -13.80
CA SER A 114 0.58 7.92 -12.61
C SER A 114 1.36 7.65 -11.33
N TYR A 115 2.18 6.60 -11.31
CA TYR A 115 3.09 6.30 -10.19
C TYR A 115 4.09 7.42 -9.95
N SER A 116 4.69 7.97 -11.01
CA SER A 116 5.66 9.08 -10.90
C SER A 116 5.01 10.35 -10.35
N VAL A 117 3.81 10.68 -10.82
CA VAL A 117 3.02 11.81 -10.29
C VAL A 117 2.69 11.59 -8.81
N GLY A 118 2.23 10.40 -8.44
CA GLY A 118 1.96 10.03 -7.05
C GLY A 118 3.19 10.09 -6.16
N SER A 119 4.36 9.66 -6.69
CA SER A 119 5.63 9.72 -5.97
C SER A 119 6.12 11.15 -5.74
N ALA A 120 5.82 12.08 -6.65
CA ALA A 120 6.17 13.49 -6.50
C ALA A 120 5.21 14.22 -5.54
N LEU A 121 3.91 13.99 -5.69
CA LEU A 121 2.87 14.68 -4.90
C LEU A 121 2.69 14.07 -3.50
N GLY A 122 2.92 12.77 -3.36
CA GLY A 122 2.76 12.04 -2.08
C GLY A 122 3.53 12.67 -0.92
N PRO A 123 4.84 12.93 -1.03
CA PRO A 123 5.61 13.59 0.03
C PRO A 123 5.12 14.99 0.35
N ILE A 124 4.62 15.74 -0.64
CA ILE A 124 4.07 17.09 -0.44
C ILE A 124 2.80 17.02 0.42
N GLY A 125 1.89 16.08 0.08
CA GLY A 125 0.67 15.83 0.86
C GLY A 125 1.00 15.31 2.27
N ALA A 126 1.88 14.33 2.38
CA ALA A 126 2.28 13.74 3.65
C ALA A 126 2.94 14.75 4.60
N ASN A 127 3.72 15.70 4.05
CA ASN A 127 4.40 16.73 4.85
C ASN A 127 3.42 17.63 5.62
N GLN A 128 2.20 17.83 5.11
CA GLN A 128 1.17 18.61 5.81
C GLN A 128 0.75 17.95 7.14
N PHE A 129 0.88 16.64 7.25
CA PHE A 129 0.57 15.88 8.46
C PHE A 129 1.74 15.77 9.43
N MET A 130 2.98 15.99 8.96
CA MET A 130 4.20 15.81 9.76
C MET A 130 4.31 16.74 10.98
N ALA A 131 3.51 17.81 11.05
CA ALA A 131 3.48 18.71 12.20
C ALA A 131 2.80 18.09 13.43
N GLN A 132 2.07 16.99 13.28
CA GLN A 132 1.35 16.31 14.35
C GLN A 132 2.09 15.03 14.78
N PRO A 133 1.97 14.63 16.06
CA PRO A 133 2.45 13.32 16.50
C PRO A 133 1.78 12.24 15.66
N ASN A 134 2.55 11.28 15.17
CA ASN A 134 2.09 10.19 14.27
C ASN A 134 1.46 10.63 12.93
N GLY A 135 1.55 11.92 12.57
CA GLY A 135 0.86 12.46 11.39
C GLY A 135 1.16 11.72 10.09
N LEU A 136 2.39 11.20 9.90
CA LEU A 136 2.70 10.37 8.74
C LEU A 136 1.92 9.04 8.74
N MET A 137 1.72 8.43 9.91
CA MET A 137 0.92 7.21 10.06
C MET A 137 -0.55 7.48 9.75
N ASP A 138 -1.08 8.62 10.19
CA ASP A 138 -2.44 9.09 9.88
C ASP A 138 -2.63 9.30 8.38
N PHE A 139 -1.66 9.93 7.72
CA PHE A 139 -1.69 10.10 6.27
C PHE A 139 -1.79 8.77 5.55
N PHE A 140 -0.94 7.78 5.88
CA PHE A 140 -1.02 6.45 5.29
C PHE A 140 -2.34 5.75 5.61
N PHE A 141 -2.83 5.86 6.85
CA PHE A 141 -4.12 5.32 7.26
C PHE A 141 -5.25 5.85 6.36
N ILE A 142 -5.34 7.17 6.19
CA ILE A 142 -6.39 7.82 5.39
C ILE A 142 -6.31 7.40 3.91
N VAL A 143 -5.13 7.44 3.31
CA VAL A 143 -4.93 7.10 1.90
C VAL A 143 -5.25 5.63 1.62
N LEU A 144 -4.81 4.72 2.50
CA LEU A 144 -5.07 3.30 2.37
C LEU A 144 -6.55 2.97 2.62
N LEU A 145 -7.19 3.65 3.57
CA LEU A 145 -8.62 3.49 3.84
C LEU A 145 -9.46 3.96 2.64
N ALA A 146 -9.15 5.13 2.08
CA ALA A 146 -9.81 5.63 0.88
C ALA A 146 -9.65 4.66 -0.30
N THR A 147 -8.46 4.09 -0.49
CA THR A 147 -8.19 3.09 -1.52
C THR A 147 -8.99 1.82 -1.27
N ALA A 148 -9.03 1.32 -0.04
CA ALA A 148 -9.80 0.12 0.33
C ALA A 148 -11.30 0.31 0.05
N ILE A 149 -11.87 1.42 0.48
CA ILE A 149 -13.28 1.76 0.24
C ILE A 149 -13.56 1.82 -1.26
N TYR A 150 -12.73 2.54 -2.02
CA TYR A 150 -12.90 2.65 -3.47
C TYR A 150 -12.86 1.28 -4.16
N MET A 151 -11.92 0.43 -3.79
CA MET A 151 -11.79 -0.91 -4.39
C MET A 151 -12.93 -1.85 -3.99
N LEU A 152 -13.43 -1.76 -2.76
CA LEU A 152 -14.61 -2.51 -2.32
C LEU A 152 -15.85 -2.09 -3.10
N LEU A 153 -16.09 -0.79 -3.27
CA LEU A 153 -17.20 -0.28 -4.08
C LEU A 153 -17.09 -0.71 -5.55
N ALA A 154 -15.88 -0.66 -6.10
CA ALA A 154 -15.60 -1.13 -7.45
C ALA A 154 -15.84 -2.64 -7.61
N SER A 155 -15.54 -3.45 -6.57
CA SER A 155 -15.77 -4.89 -6.59
C SER A 155 -17.26 -5.25 -6.62
N VAL A 156 -18.09 -4.50 -5.88
CA VAL A 156 -19.55 -4.70 -5.85
C VAL A 156 -20.18 -4.33 -7.20
N ARG A 157 -19.73 -3.24 -7.82
CA ARG A 157 -20.22 -2.80 -9.15
C ARG A 157 -19.86 -3.75 -10.29
N ARG A 158 -18.80 -4.56 -10.14
CA ARG A 158 -18.35 -5.54 -11.13
C ARG A 158 -19.01 -6.93 -10.96
N LYS A 159 -20.09 -7.08 -10.19
CA LYS A 159 -20.86 -8.34 -10.12
C LYS A 159 -21.42 -8.69 -11.50
N PRO A 160 -21.35 -9.98 -11.91
CA PRO A 160 -21.27 -10.36 -13.30
C PRO A 160 -22.62 -10.27 -14.02
N GLN A 161 -22.58 -9.83 -15.26
CA GLN A 161 -23.48 -10.30 -16.31
C GLN A 161 -23.13 -11.77 -16.65
N VAL A 162 -23.31 -12.69 -15.71
CA VAL A 162 -23.32 -14.11 -15.97
C VAL A 162 -24.67 -14.60 -15.50
N LEU A 163 -25.66 -14.51 -16.36
CA LEU A 163 -26.89 -15.29 -16.45
C LEU A 163 -27.79 -14.67 -17.50
N ALA A 164 -27.38 -14.69 -18.77
CA ALA A 164 -28.28 -14.54 -19.90
C ALA A 164 -27.59 -15.14 -21.15
N SER A 165 -27.49 -16.47 -21.17
CA SER A 165 -27.38 -17.26 -22.40
C SER A 165 -27.89 -18.65 -22.11
#